data_34dbe41853f5047b40cdccb66825c4c3
#
_entry.id   34dbe41853f5047b40cdccb66825c4c3
#
_cell.length_a   1.000
_cell.length_b   1.000
_cell.length_c   1.000
_cell.angle_alpha   90.00
_cell.angle_beta   90.00
_cell.angle_gamma   90.00
#
_symmetry.space_group_name_H-M   'P 1'
#
loop_
_entity.id
_entity.type
_entity.pdbx_description
1 polymer ?
#
loop_
_entity_poly.entity_id
_entity_poly.type
_entity_poly.pdbx_seq_one_letter_code
_entity_poly.pdbx_strand_id
1 'polypeptide(L)'
;ILLFLIAYWFYIDGVDTIIRMAVDYGLSLGFAAADLITALLLVQFVGFPAALLFGRLGQRWGVKRSLFLALGIYMLITLWGTFMQHRWEFFGLALAVALVQGGIQALSRSYFARLIPAGRSAEFFGLYNMLGKFAAIIGPALMGAVGLTARHVLLQRYPEAIGAPWVTNLASRISIASVLLLFVVGAILLYRVEVPSASD
;
A
#
# COMPACT_ATOMS: atom_id res chain seq x y z
N ILE A 1 -2.75 -1.54 -21.73
CA ILE A 1 -1.59 -0.88 -21.12
C ILE A 1 -2.03 0.27 -20.22
N LEU A 2 -2.75 1.28 -20.73
CA LEU A 2 -3.17 2.46 -19.95
C LEU A 2 -3.98 2.06 -18.72
N LEU A 3 -4.94 1.15 -18.85
CA LEU A 3 -5.76 0.68 -17.72
C LEU A 3 -4.91 0.03 -16.63
N PHE A 4 -3.88 -0.73 -17.01
CA PHE A 4 -2.93 -1.28 -16.04
C PHE A 4 -2.13 -0.19 -15.34
N LEU A 5 -1.64 0.80 -16.07
CA LEU A 5 -0.87 1.92 -15.49
C LEU A 5 -1.70 2.72 -14.48
N ILE A 6 -2.99 2.95 -14.77
CA ILE A 6 -3.90 3.60 -13.82
C ILE A 6 -4.15 2.69 -12.60
N ALA A 7 -4.41 1.40 -12.81
CA ALA A 7 -4.55 0.45 -11.70
C ALA A 7 -3.29 0.41 -10.83
N TYR A 8 -2.12 0.31 -11.48
CA TYR A 8 -0.81 0.34 -10.83
C TYR A 8 -0.63 1.59 -9.99
N TRP A 9 -0.95 2.76 -10.54
CA TRP A 9 -0.81 4.02 -9.83
C TRP A 9 -1.62 4.02 -8.53
N PHE A 10 -2.88 3.62 -8.56
CA PHE A 10 -3.71 3.56 -7.36
C PHE A 10 -3.17 2.60 -6.31
N TYR A 11 -2.90 1.35 -6.66
CA TYR A 11 -2.50 0.39 -5.63
C TYR A 11 -1.06 0.58 -5.15
N ILE A 12 -0.14 1.07 -5.99
CA ILE A 12 1.23 1.34 -5.55
C ILE A 12 1.30 2.60 -4.68
N ASP A 13 0.44 3.59 -4.92
CA ASP A 13 0.27 4.74 -4.03
C ASP A 13 -0.21 4.28 -2.64
N GLY A 14 -1.17 3.35 -2.59
CA GLY A 14 -1.57 2.72 -1.34
C GLY A 14 -0.43 2.01 -0.62
N VAL A 15 0.39 1.23 -1.34
CA VAL A 15 1.57 0.53 -0.80
C VAL A 15 2.58 1.54 -0.23
N ASP A 16 2.96 2.54 -1.02
CA ASP A 16 3.94 3.55 -0.61
C ASP A 16 3.43 4.39 0.56
N THR A 17 2.12 4.68 0.58
CA THR A 17 1.49 5.41 1.69
C THR A 17 1.58 4.64 2.99
N ILE A 18 1.25 3.34 3.01
CA ILE A 18 1.37 2.49 4.20
C ILE A 18 2.81 2.52 4.72
N ILE A 19 3.80 2.39 3.84
CA ILE A 19 5.21 2.34 4.24
C ILE A 19 5.68 3.68 4.82
N ARG A 20 5.36 4.79 4.14
CA ARG A 20 5.80 6.13 4.54
C ARG A 20 5.10 6.63 5.79
N MET A 21 3.79 6.38 5.89
CA MET A 21 2.97 6.86 6.99
C MET A 21 2.99 5.93 8.22
N ALA A 22 3.55 4.71 8.11
CA ALA A 22 3.62 3.77 9.22
C ALA A 22 4.36 4.34 10.43
N VAL A 23 5.46 5.08 10.19
CA VAL A 23 6.25 5.69 11.26
C VAL A 23 5.44 6.77 11.97
N ASP A 24 4.86 7.71 11.20
CA ASP A 24 4.05 8.80 11.76
C ASP A 24 2.83 8.26 12.50
N TYR A 25 2.19 7.21 11.95
CA TYR A 25 1.08 6.54 12.59
C TYR A 25 1.49 5.87 13.91
N GLY A 26 2.61 5.15 13.94
CA GLY A 26 3.14 4.55 15.15
C GLY A 26 3.48 5.59 16.22
N LEU A 27 4.08 6.73 15.83
CA LEU A 27 4.33 7.85 16.73
C LEU A 27 3.02 8.45 17.28
N SER A 28 1.99 8.58 16.44
CA SER A 28 0.67 9.10 16.88
C SER A 28 -0.02 8.20 17.89
N LEU A 29 0.32 6.91 17.93
CA LEU A 29 -0.14 5.92 18.91
C LEU A 29 0.76 5.86 20.15
N GLY A 30 1.84 6.67 20.22
CA GLY A 30 2.74 6.74 21.35
C GLY A 30 3.85 5.68 21.38
N PHE A 31 4.18 5.05 20.25
CA PHE A 31 5.29 4.09 20.17
C PHE A 31 6.64 4.80 20.18
N ALA A 32 7.65 4.16 20.77
CA ALA A 32 9.00 4.73 20.81
C ALA A 32 9.65 4.71 19.42
N ALA A 33 10.41 5.76 19.09
CA ALA A 33 11.12 5.85 17.81
C ALA A 33 12.05 4.65 17.55
N ALA A 34 12.68 4.12 18.60
CA ALA A 34 13.53 2.92 18.51
C ALA A 34 12.78 1.68 18.00
N ASP A 35 11.51 1.52 18.38
CA ASP A 35 10.68 0.41 17.92
C ASP A 35 10.35 0.53 16.43
N LEU A 36 10.05 1.75 15.99
CA LEU A 36 9.73 2.05 14.60
C LEU A 36 10.93 1.81 13.69
N ILE A 37 12.14 2.23 14.12
CA ILE A 37 13.39 1.95 13.41
C ILE A 37 13.64 0.44 13.33
N THR A 38 13.45 -0.28 14.43
CA THR A 38 13.61 -1.75 14.46
C THR A 38 12.64 -2.43 13.50
N ALA A 39 11.38 -1.98 13.45
CA ALA A 39 10.39 -2.51 12.50
C ALA A 39 10.78 -2.22 11.04
N LEU A 40 11.31 -1.03 10.73
CA LEU A 40 11.81 -0.71 9.39
C LEU A 40 12.97 -1.62 8.97
N LEU A 41 13.93 -1.88 9.87
CA LEU A 41 15.03 -2.83 9.62
C LEU A 41 14.50 -4.24 9.37
N LEU A 42 13.52 -4.70 10.16
CA LEU A 42 12.88 -5.99 9.96
C LEU A 42 12.25 -6.09 8.55
N VAL A 43 11.56 -5.04 8.09
CA VAL A 43 10.98 -4.99 6.74
C VAL A 43 12.07 -5.16 5.67
N GLN A 44 13.22 -4.53 5.82
CA GLN A 44 14.30 -4.62 4.85
C GLN A 44 14.93 -6.02 4.80
N PHE A 45 15.23 -6.61 5.96
CA PHE A 45 15.86 -7.92 6.02
C PHE A 45 14.93 -9.07 5.59
N VAL A 46 13.67 -9.03 5.97
CA VAL A 46 12.68 -10.06 5.61
C VAL A 46 12.16 -9.86 4.18
N GLY A 47 12.10 -8.62 3.71
CA GLY A 47 11.56 -8.30 2.39
C GLY A 47 12.32 -8.95 1.23
N PHE A 48 13.64 -9.08 1.33
CA PHE A 48 14.44 -9.70 0.28
C PHE A 48 14.10 -11.18 0.04
N PRO A 49 14.17 -12.09 1.02
CA PRO A 49 13.78 -13.48 0.81
C PRO A 49 12.29 -13.63 0.45
N ALA A 50 11.42 -12.78 1.00
CA ALA A 50 10.00 -12.78 0.68
C ALA A 50 9.73 -12.43 -0.81
N ALA A 51 10.47 -11.48 -1.38
CA ALA A 51 10.35 -11.15 -2.81
C ALA A 51 10.67 -12.35 -3.71
N LEU A 52 11.66 -13.18 -3.34
CA LEU A 52 11.98 -14.41 -4.07
C LEU A 52 10.84 -15.44 -4.01
N LEU A 53 10.21 -15.58 -2.84
CA LEU A 53 9.03 -16.46 -2.68
C LEU A 53 7.87 -16.01 -3.54
N PHE A 54 7.56 -14.71 -3.57
CA PHE A 54 6.52 -14.16 -4.44
C PHE A 54 6.85 -14.30 -5.93
N GLY A 55 8.12 -14.20 -6.31
CA GLY A 55 8.57 -14.48 -7.66
C GLY A 55 8.24 -15.93 -8.09
N ARG A 56 8.52 -16.91 -7.22
CA ARG A 56 8.17 -18.32 -7.44
C ARG A 56 6.66 -18.54 -7.48
N LEU A 57 5.92 -17.84 -6.63
CA LEU A 57 4.46 -17.89 -6.59
C LEU A 57 3.86 -17.38 -7.91
N GLY A 58 4.40 -16.27 -8.44
CA GLY A 58 4.00 -15.72 -9.74
C GLY A 58 4.24 -16.68 -10.91
N GLN A 59 5.30 -17.50 -10.84
CA GLN A 59 5.57 -18.55 -11.83
C GLN A 59 4.58 -19.73 -11.73
N ARG A 60 4.18 -20.12 -10.51
CA ARG A 60 3.30 -21.29 -10.28
C ARG A 60 1.81 -20.97 -10.47
N TRP A 61 1.32 -19.86 -9.92
CA TRP A 61 -0.10 -19.50 -9.88
C TRP A 61 -0.49 -18.46 -10.94
N GLY A 62 0.51 -17.91 -11.61
CA GLY A 62 0.33 -16.81 -12.55
C GLY A 62 0.45 -15.44 -11.87
N VAL A 63 1.02 -14.50 -12.61
CA VAL A 63 1.38 -13.17 -12.08
C VAL A 63 0.16 -12.39 -11.61
N LYS A 64 -0.93 -12.40 -12.38
CA LYS A 64 -2.17 -11.65 -12.03
C LYS A 64 -2.79 -12.16 -10.73
N ARG A 65 -2.89 -13.49 -10.54
CA ARG A 65 -3.43 -14.08 -9.30
C ARG A 65 -2.56 -13.76 -8.09
N SER A 66 -1.24 -13.81 -8.26
CA SER A 66 -0.29 -13.49 -7.20
C SER A 66 -0.31 -11.99 -6.84
N LEU A 67 -0.59 -11.09 -7.79
CA LEU A 67 -0.85 -9.68 -7.53
C LEU A 67 -2.11 -9.47 -6.69
N PHE A 68 -3.20 -10.15 -7.02
CA PHE A 68 -4.44 -10.07 -6.21
C PHE A 68 -4.23 -10.60 -4.80
N LEU A 69 -3.44 -11.67 -4.64
CA LEU A 69 -3.07 -12.15 -3.30
C LEU A 69 -2.32 -11.07 -2.52
N ALA A 70 -1.30 -10.45 -3.12
CA ALA A 70 -0.54 -9.37 -2.48
C ALA A 70 -1.43 -8.17 -2.11
N LEU A 71 -2.32 -7.75 -3.01
CA LEU A 71 -3.30 -6.68 -2.75
C LEU A 71 -4.24 -7.04 -1.61
N GLY A 72 -4.76 -8.27 -1.58
CA GLY A 72 -5.61 -8.77 -0.50
C GLY A 72 -4.89 -8.72 0.86
N ILE A 73 -3.61 -9.12 0.90
CA ILE A 73 -2.80 -9.01 2.12
C ILE A 73 -2.61 -7.54 2.52
N TYR A 74 -2.35 -6.61 1.59
CA TYR A 74 -2.26 -5.19 1.91
C TYR A 74 -3.58 -4.60 2.43
N MET A 75 -4.72 -5.02 1.90
CA MET A 75 -6.04 -4.63 2.44
C MET A 75 -6.21 -5.13 3.88
N LEU A 76 -5.82 -6.37 4.17
CA LEU A 76 -5.86 -6.92 5.53
C LEU A 76 -4.88 -6.20 6.48
N ILE A 77 -3.68 -5.87 6.02
CA ILE A 77 -2.70 -5.06 6.78
C ILE A 77 -3.30 -3.70 7.12
N THR A 78 -3.90 -3.02 6.16
CA THR A 78 -4.52 -1.70 6.36
C THR A 78 -5.69 -1.78 7.35
N LEU A 79 -6.53 -2.81 7.20
CA LEU A 79 -7.65 -3.04 8.10
C LEU A 79 -7.16 -3.34 9.52
N TRP A 80 -6.19 -4.24 9.67
CA TRP A 80 -5.61 -4.54 10.99
C TRP A 80 -4.94 -3.29 11.60
N GLY A 81 -4.16 -2.52 10.82
CA GLY A 81 -3.54 -1.27 11.26
C GLY A 81 -4.55 -0.25 11.79
N THR A 82 -5.76 -0.19 11.20
CA THR A 82 -6.84 0.70 11.66
C THR A 82 -7.27 0.39 13.11
N PHE A 83 -7.25 -0.87 13.52
CA PHE A 83 -7.67 -1.31 14.85
C PHE A 83 -6.50 -1.56 15.81
N MET A 84 -5.26 -1.36 15.38
CA MET A 84 -4.07 -1.62 16.18
C MET A 84 -4.08 -0.83 17.50
N GLN A 85 -3.74 -1.51 18.59
CA GLN A 85 -3.68 -0.94 19.94
C GLN A 85 -2.35 -1.23 20.63
N HIS A 86 -1.69 -2.33 20.28
CA HIS A 86 -0.52 -2.80 20.98
C HIS A 86 0.74 -2.72 20.13
N ARG A 87 1.84 -2.42 20.79
CA ARG A 87 3.17 -2.33 20.17
C ARG A 87 3.59 -3.58 19.40
N TRP A 88 3.29 -4.78 19.90
CA TRP A 88 3.62 -6.04 19.21
C TRP A 88 2.86 -6.20 17.88
N GLU A 89 1.64 -5.64 17.77
CA GLU A 89 0.86 -5.65 16.52
C GLU A 89 1.57 -4.85 15.43
N PHE A 90 2.27 -3.76 15.80
CA PHE A 90 3.06 -2.98 14.86
C PHE A 90 4.19 -3.83 14.23
N PHE A 91 4.89 -4.65 15.02
CA PHE A 91 5.89 -5.57 14.49
C PHE A 91 5.27 -6.67 13.63
N GLY A 92 4.10 -7.18 14.01
CA GLY A 92 3.33 -8.12 13.19
C GLY A 92 2.95 -7.54 11.83
N LEU A 93 2.47 -6.29 11.81
CA LEU A 93 2.15 -5.56 10.58
C LEU A 93 3.40 -5.29 9.74
N ALA A 94 4.51 -4.89 10.37
CA ALA A 94 5.80 -4.70 9.69
C ALA A 94 6.27 -5.99 9.02
N LEU A 95 6.14 -7.13 9.69
CA LEU A 95 6.45 -8.44 9.12
C LEU A 95 5.54 -8.79 7.94
N ALA A 96 4.23 -8.55 8.06
CA ALA A 96 3.27 -8.78 6.99
C ALA A 96 3.58 -7.90 5.76
N VAL A 97 3.92 -6.61 5.96
CA VAL A 97 4.39 -5.71 4.89
C VAL A 97 5.67 -6.26 4.26
N ALA A 98 6.65 -6.67 5.07
CA ALA A 98 7.91 -7.23 4.56
C ALA A 98 7.69 -8.41 3.62
N LEU A 99 6.73 -9.28 3.94
CA LEU A 99 6.42 -10.46 3.14
C LEU A 99 5.87 -10.12 1.75
N VAL A 100 5.13 -9.04 1.59
CA VAL A 100 4.42 -8.74 0.33
C VAL A 100 4.99 -7.57 -0.46
N GLN A 101 5.73 -6.65 0.16
CA GLN A 101 6.22 -5.40 -0.46
C GLN A 101 7.08 -5.66 -1.70
N GLY A 102 8.13 -6.46 -1.57
CA GLY A 102 9.01 -6.80 -2.70
C GLY A 102 8.28 -7.60 -3.77
N GLY A 103 7.36 -8.47 -3.32
CA GLY A 103 6.54 -9.30 -4.20
C GLY A 103 5.63 -8.49 -5.11
N ILE A 104 4.86 -7.54 -4.54
CA ILE A 104 3.92 -6.73 -5.33
C ILE A 104 4.65 -5.88 -6.37
N GLN A 105 5.82 -5.32 -6.03
CA GLN A 105 6.64 -4.52 -6.95
C GLN A 105 7.21 -5.39 -8.09
N ALA A 106 7.78 -6.55 -7.78
CA ALA A 106 8.34 -7.47 -8.76
C ALA A 106 7.27 -8.05 -9.70
N LEU A 107 6.13 -8.46 -9.15
CA LEU A 107 5.00 -8.99 -9.92
C LEU A 107 4.36 -7.93 -10.82
N SER A 108 4.24 -6.68 -10.35
CA SER A 108 3.74 -5.56 -11.16
C SER A 108 4.61 -5.31 -12.38
N ARG A 109 5.93 -5.29 -12.20
CA ARG A 109 6.89 -5.18 -13.32
C ARG A 109 6.80 -6.36 -14.27
N SER A 110 6.71 -7.58 -13.75
CA SER A 110 6.57 -8.80 -14.56
C SER A 110 5.27 -8.82 -15.35
N TYR A 111 4.16 -8.37 -14.75
CA TYR A 111 2.88 -8.28 -15.43
C TYR A 111 2.89 -7.20 -16.51
N PHE A 112 3.45 -6.04 -16.21
CA PHE A 112 3.59 -4.94 -17.16
C PHE A 112 4.43 -5.33 -18.37
N ALA A 113 5.55 -6.05 -18.17
CA ALA A 113 6.41 -6.53 -19.23
C ALA A 113 5.67 -7.41 -20.27
N ARG A 114 4.59 -8.06 -19.86
CA ARG A 114 3.75 -8.90 -20.77
C ARG A 114 2.72 -8.08 -21.55
N LEU A 115 2.48 -6.83 -21.15
CA LEU A 115 1.51 -5.94 -21.80
C LEU A 115 2.14 -5.04 -22.85
N ILE A 116 3.46 -4.82 -22.79
CA ILE A 116 4.16 -3.88 -23.67
C ILE A 116 4.52 -4.55 -25.00
N PRO A 117 4.45 -3.80 -26.11
CA PRO A 117 4.87 -4.29 -27.43
C PRO A 117 6.37 -4.59 -27.47
N ALA A 118 6.75 -5.62 -28.25
CA ALA A 118 8.14 -5.94 -28.49
C ALA A 118 8.90 -4.73 -29.07
N GLY A 119 10.14 -4.51 -28.59
CA GLY A 119 11.01 -3.42 -29.04
C GLY A 119 10.77 -2.04 -28.41
N ARG A 120 9.70 -1.81 -27.63
CA ARG A 120 9.41 -0.52 -26.99
C ARG A 120 9.57 -0.53 -25.47
N SER A 121 10.29 -1.51 -24.94
CA SER A 121 10.40 -1.71 -23.47
C SER A 121 10.95 -0.49 -22.74
N ALA A 122 11.97 0.18 -23.29
CA ALA A 122 12.60 1.34 -22.63
C ALA A 122 11.61 2.51 -22.43
N GLU A 123 10.81 2.82 -23.45
CA GLU A 123 9.82 3.90 -23.40
C GLU A 123 8.72 3.61 -22.37
N PHE A 124 8.14 2.42 -22.42
CA PHE A 124 7.05 2.04 -21.52
C PHE A 124 7.51 1.87 -20.09
N PHE A 125 8.69 1.31 -19.83
CA PHE A 125 9.25 1.26 -18.47
C PHE A 125 9.68 2.63 -17.95
N GLY A 126 10.06 3.56 -18.84
CA GLY A 126 10.25 4.97 -18.48
C GLY A 126 8.98 5.58 -17.89
N LEU A 127 7.85 5.41 -18.59
CA LEU A 127 6.52 5.86 -18.14
C LEU A 127 6.08 5.16 -16.83
N TYR A 128 6.26 3.83 -16.74
CA TYR A 128 5.98 3.05 -15.54
C TYR A 128 6.74 3.57 -14.31
N ASN A 129 8.05 3.80 -14.46
CA ASN A 129 8.88 4.30 -13.36
C ASN A 129 8.53 5.74 -12.98
N MET A 130 8.16 6.58 -13.97
CA MET A 130 7.68 7.93 -13.71
C MET A 130 6.39 7.91 -12.89
N LEU A 131 5.40 7.11 -13.29
CA LEU A 131 4.15 6.94 -12.55
C LEU A 131 4.39 6.43 -11.13
N GLY A 132 5.30 5.45 -10.94
CA GLY A 132 5.67 4.96 -9.62
C GLY A 132 6.25 6.06 -8.70
N LYS A 133 6.98 7.03 -9.25
CA LYS A 133 7.48 8.17 -8.46
C LYS A 133 6.37 9.15 -8.07
N PHE A 134 5.38 9.35 -8.94
CA PHE A 134 4.22 10.20 -8.64
C PHE A 134 3.16 9.49 -7.79
N ALA A 135 3.25 8.18 -7.62
CA ALA A 135 2.31 7.39 -6.84
C ALA A 135 2.36 7.68 -5.33
N ALA A 136 3.31 8.42 -4.81
CA ALA A 136 3.38 8.74 -3.38
C ALA A 136 2.71 10.08 -3.02
N ILE A 137 1.73 10.53 -3.79
CA ILE A 137 1.09 11.86 -3.63
C ILE A 137 -0.36 11.73 -3.18
N ILE A 138 -1.15 10.88 -3.85
CA ILE A 138 -2.60 10.79 -3.61
C ILE A 138 -2.88 10.21 -2.23
N GLY A 139 -2.18 9.17 -1.83
CA GLY A 139 -2.39 8.48 -0.57
C GLY A 139 -2.16 9.37 0.65
N PRO A 140 -0.99 10.02 0.82
CA PRO A 140 -0.77 10.96 1.91
C PRO A 140 -1.73 12.14 1.88
N ALA A 141 -2.08 12.69 0.70
CA ALA A 141 -3.05 13.75 0.57
C ALA A 141 -4.46 13.29 0.99
N LEU A 142 -4.88 12.09 0.59
CA LEU A 142 -6.13 11.46 1.01
C LEU A 142 -6.17 11.26 2.51
N MET A 143 -5.12 10.69 3.11
CA MET A 143 -5.00 10.50 4.56
C MET A 143 -5.09 11.84 5.30
N GLY A 144 -4.38 12.86 4.85
CA GLY A 144 -4.41 14.19 5.43
C GLY A 144 -5.80 14.83 5.38
N ALA A 145 -6.44 14.81 4.20
CA ALA A 145 -7.78 15.37 4.01
C ALA A 145 -8.83 14.63 4.87
N VAL A 146 -8.81 13.30 4.86
CA VAL A 146 -9.74 12.49 5.65
C VAL A 146 -9.51 12.68 7.15
N GLY A 147 -8.25 12.70 7.59
CA GLY A 147 -7.89 12.90 9.00
C GLY A 147 -8.32 14.28 9.52
N LEU A 148 -8.08 15.35 8.75
CA LEU A 148 -8.52 16.70 9.10
C LEU A 148 -10.04 16.81 9.13
N THR A 149 -10.72 16.25 8.14
CA THR A 149 -12.20 16.26 8.09
C THR A 149 -12.79 15.46 9.25
N ALA A 150 -12.27 14.27 9.53
CA ALA A 150 -12.72 13.46 10.67
C ALA A 150 -12.53 14.21 11.99
N ARG A 151 -11.36 14.82 12.21
CA ARG A 151 -11.10 15.64 13.40
C ARG A 151 -12.06 16.81 13.52
N HIS A 152 -12.30 17.53 12.41
CA HIS A 152 -13.24 18.66 12.40
C HIS A 152 -14.65 18.23 12.76
N VAL A 153 -15.16 17.19 12.16
CA VAL A 153 -16.50 16.61 12.45
C VAL A 153 -16.61 16.15 13.92
N LEU A 154 -15.56 15.50 14.44
CA LEU A 154 -15.54 15.05 15.83
C LEU A 154 -15.60 16.24 16.81
N LEU A 155 -14.85 17.31 16.55
CA LEU A 155 -14.83 18.50 17.39
C LEU A 155 -16.13 19.33 17.27
N GLN A 156 -16.80 19.32 16.14
CA GLN A 156 -18.13 19.90 16.02
C GLN A 156 -19.18 19.13 16.84
N ARG A 157 -19.05 17.78 16.89
CA ARG A 157 -19.99 16.93 17.64
C ARG A 157 -19.70 16.93 19.15
N TYR A 158 -18.44 17.09 19.52
CA TYR A 158 -17.95 17.05 20.90
C TYR A 158 -17.01 18.24 21.18
N PRO A 159 -17.54 19.47 21.32
CA PRO A 159 -16.72 20.67 21.50
C PRO A 159 -15.83 20.62 22.77
N GLU A 160 -16.29 19.92 23.80
CA GLU A 160 -15.56 19.70 25.05
C GLU A 160 -14.34 18.80 24.90
N ALA A 161 -14.20 18.09 23.79
CA ALA A 161 -13.10 17.16 23.54
C ALA A 161 -11.89 17.83 22.83
N ILE A 162 -11.82 19.17 22.82
CA ILE A 162 -10.67 19.90 22.27
C ILE A 162 -9.42 19.51 23.08
N GLY A 163 -8.41 18.93 22.37
CA GLY A 163 -7.18 18.45 22.99
C GLY A 163 -7.25 17.02 23.55
N ALA A 164 -8.42 16.37 23.51
CA ALA A 164 -8.55 15.01 23.99
C ALA A 164 -7.79 14.00 23.07
N PRO A 165 -6.95 13.12 23.63
CA PRO A 165 -6.15 12.16 22.84
C PRO A 165 -6.99 11.22 21.97
N TRP A 166 -8.19 10.84 22.42
CA TRP A 166 -9.06 9.93 21.67
C TRP A 166 -9.54 10.51 20.35
N VAL A 167 -9.71 11.85 20.24
CA VAL A 167 -10.11 12.53 18.99
C VAL A 167 -9.01 12.36 17.94
N THR A 168 -7.75 12.60 18.36
CA THR A 168 -6.59 12.43 17.48
C THR A 168 -6.43 10.96 17.05
N ASN A 169 -6.53 10.04 18.00
CA ASN A 169 -6.42 8.61 17.71
C ASN A 169 -7.52 8.13 16.77
N LEU A 170 -8.78 8.53 16.96
CA LEU A 170 -9.87 8.14 16.08
C LEU A 170 -9.72 8.75 14.70
N ALA A 171 -9.34 10.02 14.59
CA ALA A 171 -9.09 10.68 13.31
C ALA A 171 -7.93 10.00 12.55
N SER A 172 -6.84 9.62 13.22
CA SER A 172 -5.73 8.87 12.62
C SER A 172 -6.16 7.49 12.13
N ARG A 173 -7.02 6.78 12.87
CA ARG A 173 -7.56 5.47 12.45
C ARG A 173 -8.44 5.58 11.22
N ILE A 174 -9.33 6.57 11.16
CA ILE A 174 -10.18 6.85 9.99
C ILE A 174 -9.30 7.25 8.80
N SER A 175 -8.26 8.03 9.03
CA SER A 175 -7.30 8.44 8.01
C SER A 175 -6.60 7.22 7.37
N ILE A 176 -6.07 6.30 8.18
CA ILE A 176 -5.39 5.11 7.63
C ILE A 176 -6.37 4.16 6.92
N ALA A 177 -7.61 4.04 7.43
CA ALA A 177 -8.65 3.24 6.77
C ALA A 177 -8.98 3.75 5.37
N SER A 178 -8.82 5.06 5.10
CA SER A 178 -9.07 5.64 3.77
C SER A 178 -8.17 5.08 2.68
N VAL A 179 -6.97 4.58 3.04
CA VAL A 179 -6.02 3.95 2.08
C VAL A 179 -6.62 2.69 1.45
N LEU A 180 -7.58 2.02 2.12
CA LEU A 180 -8.30 0.89 1.52
C LEU A 180 -8.96 1.26 0.19
N LEU A 181 -9.41 2.51 0.02
CA LEU A 181 -10.01 2.96 -1.24
C LEU A 181 -9.02 2.84 -2.41
N LEU A 182 -7.73 3.15 -2.19
CA LEU A 182 -6.70 3.04 -3.22
C LEU A 182 -6.49 1.59 -3.64
N PHE A 183 -6.45 0.66 -2.69
CA PHE A 183 -6.34 -0.77 -2.98
C PHE A 183 -7.58 -1.32 -3.68
N VAL A 184 -8.79 -0.93 -3.22
CA VAL A 184 -10.04 -1.39 -3.84
C VAL A 184 -10.15 -0.89 -5.28
N VAL A 185 -9.92 0.41 -5.51
CA VAL A 185 -9.94 0.99 -6.87
C VAL A 185 -8.87 0.32 -7.74
N GLY A 186 -7.63 0.21 -7.23
CA GLY A 186 -6.55 -0.46 -7.95
C GLY A 186 -6.88 -1.91 -8.30
N ALA A 187 -7.48 -2.67 -7.37
CA ALA A 187 -7.89 -4.06 -7.60
C ALA A 187 -9.02 -4.18 -8.64
N ILE A 188 -10.04 -3.33 -8.58
CA ILE A 188 -11.15 -3.31 -9.55
C ILE A 188 -10.62 -3.01 -10.96
N LEU A 189 -9.74 -2.02 -11.09
CA LEU A 189 -9.13 -1.68 -12.36
C LEU A 189 -8.23 -2.80 -12.87
N LEU A 190 -7.39 -3.39 -12.02
CA LEU A 190 -6.54 -4.53 -12.35
C LEU A 190 -7.35 -5.75 -12.79
N TYR A 191 -8.52 -5.98 -12.21
CA TYR A 191 -9.41 -7.08 -12.62
C TYR A 191 -9.79 -6.98 -14.09
N ARG A 192 -10.05 -5.76 -14.59
CA ARG A 192 -10.44 -5.47 -15.97
C ARG A 192 -9.26 -5.49 -16.96
N VAL A 193 -8.01 -5.58 -16.47
CA VAL A 193 -6.84 -5.67 -17.37
C VAL A 193 -6.74 -7.09 -17.90
N GLU A 194 -6.74 -7.23 -19.23
CA GLU A 194 -6.48 -8.48 -19.92
C GLU A 194 -5.08 -8.46 -20.52
N VAL A 195 -4.39 -9.60 -20.50
CA VAL A 195 -3.13 -9.78 -21.24
C VAL A 195 -3.54 -10.20 -22.64
N PRO A 196 -3.06 -9.51 -23.70
CA PRO A 196 -3.29 -9.95 -25.07
C PRO A 196 -2.85 -11.41 -25.21
N SER A 197 -3.70 -12.25 -25.79
CA SER A 197 -3.32 -13.61 -26.17
C SER A 197 -2.23 -13.54 -27.22
N ALA A 198 -1.19 -14.37 -27.12
CA ALA A 198 -0.05 -14.41 -28.07
C ALA A 198 -0.42 -14.89 -29.49
N SER A 199 -1.64 -14.64 -29.94
CA SER A 199 -2.21 -15.13 -31.21
C SER A 199 -2.74 -14.02 -32.12
N ASP A 200 -2.20 -12.78 -31.98
CA ASP A 200 -2.47 -11.74 -33.01
C ASP A 200 -1.15 -11.08 -33.45
#